data_1c954d1a2cbf676bd7800bca3ae5279a
#
_entry.id   1c954d1a2cbf676bd7800bca3ae5279a
#
_cell.length_a   1.000
_cell.length_b   1.000
_cell.length_c   1.000
_cell.angle_alpha   90.00
_cell.angle_beta   90.00
_cell.angle_gamma   90.00
#
_symmetry.space_group_name_H-M   'P 1'
#
loop_
_entity.id
_entity.type
_entity.pdbx_description
1 polymer ?
#
loop_
_entity_poly.entity_id
_entity_poly.type
_entity_poly.pdbx_seq_one_letter_code
_entity_poly.pdbx_strand_id
1 'polypeptide(L)'
;MKPVRTVARTLLSTIFVVSGARAVANPELHVDRAKRVTGKVTPLLQGVHEGIPTDPTSLVRANGAAQLLGGLLLATGHFTRPAAALLAGTLVPTTLAGHPFWEHEDPAERRLHQIHFMKNLGLMGGLLLAAADTQGRPSLGWRTSHAVHGGRRRVRRAVRSARRDARIAVRSAAAARKLPG
;
A
#
# COMPACT_ATOMS: atom_id res chain seq x y z
N MET A 1 -6.52 8.61 -21.67
CA MET A 1 -6.66 7.59 -20.61
C MET A 1 -6.69 8.15 -19.17
N LYS A 2 -6.31 9.43 -18.93
CA LYS A 2 -6.42 10.06 -17.60
C LYS A 2 -7.87 10.14 -17.06
N PRO A 3 -8.90 10.53 -17.86
CA PRO A 3 -10.26 10.69 -17.34
C PRO A 3 -10.88 9.38 -16.83
N VAL A 4 -10.71 8.27 -17.53
CA VAL A 4 -11.23 6.95 -17.12
C VAL A 4 -10.67 6.53 -15.76
N ARG A 5 -9.38 6.73 -15.54
CA ARG A 5 -8.74 6.42 -14.25
C ARG A 5 -9.26 7.31 -13.11
N THR A 6 -9.53 8.58 -13.40
CA THR A 6 -10.10 9.50 -12.41
C THR A 6 -11.51 9.06 -12.03
N VAL A 7 -12.38 8.80 -13.01
CA VAL A 7 -13.74 8.31 -12.77
C VAL A 7 -13.70 6.99 -11.98
N ALA A 8 -12.90 6.01 -12.41
CA ALA A 8 -12.80 4.72 -11.74
C ALA A 8 -12.35 4.85 -10.27
N ARG A 9 -11.37 5.72 -9.98
CA ARG A 9 -10.93 5.98 -8.59
C ARG A 9 -12.01 6.65 -7.76
N THR A 10 -12.68 7.65 -8.30
CA THR A 10 -13.77 8.35 -7.61
C THR A 10 -14.91 7.38 -7.29
N LEU A 11 -15.35 6.57 -8.25
CA LEU A 11 -16.38 5.56 -8.02
C LEU A 11 -15.95 4.53 -6.97
N LEU A 12 -14.72 4.02 -7.09
CA LEU A 12 -14.20 3.03 -6.15
C LEU A 12 -14.05 3.61 -4.72
N SER A 13 -13.68 4.88 -4.59
CA SER A 13 -13.48 5.52 -3.29
C SER A 13 -14.76 5.92 -2.57
N THR A 14 -15.86 6.13 -3.29
CA THR A 14 -17.12 6.65 -2.73
C THR A 14 -17.63 5.79 -1.57
N ILE A 15 -17.60 4.47 -1.73
CA ILE A 15 -18.07 3.57 -0.67
C ILE A 15 -17.22 3.70 0.61
N PHE A 16 -15.91 3.87 0.48
CA PHE A 16 -15.00 3.99 1.63
C PHE A 16 -15.15 5.33 2.33
N VAL A 17 -15.35 6.42 1.59
CA VAL A 17 -15.60 7.74 2.16
C VAL A 17 -16.90 7.73 2.96
N VAL A 18 -17.99 7.20 2.38
CA VAL A 18 -19.30 7.15 3.04
C VAL A 18 -19.28 6.21 4.24
N SER A 19 -18.75 4.99 4.07
CA SER A 19 -18.69 3.99 5.15
C SER A 19 -17.75 4.44 6.27
N GLY A 20 -16.59 4.98 5.92
CA GLY A 20 -15.62 5.49 6.87
C GLY A 20 -16.15 6.66 7.67
N ALA A 21 -16.82 7.62 7.04
CA ALA A 21 -17.47 8.73 7.72
C ALA A 21 -18.54 8.26 8.72
N ARG A 22 -19.38 7.29 8.33
CA ARG A 22 -20.39 6.70 9.22
C ARG A 22 -19.77 5.96 10.40
N ALA A 23 -18.71 5.19 10.17
CA ALA A 23 -18.04 4.43 11.23
C ALA A 23 -17.32 5.34 12.24
N VAL A 24 -16.81 6.49 11.79
CA VAL A 24 -16.21 7.51 12.68
C VAL A 24 -17.30 8.24 13.47
N ALA A 25 -18.38 8.64 12.81
CA ALA A 25 -19.47 9.41 13.44
C ALA A 25 -20.30 8.56 14.43
N ASN A 26 -20.61 7.32 14.04
CA ASN A 26 -21.49 6.42 14.80
C ASN A 26 -20.88 5.02 14.94
N PRO A 27 -19.75 4.88 15.68
CA PRO A 27 -19.06 3.60 15.80
C PRO A 27 -19.94 2.53 16.48
N GLU A 28 -20.86 2.92 17.35
CA GLU A 28 -21.75 2.05 18.11
C GLU A 28 -22.56 1.09 17.21
N LEU A 29 -22.94 1.56 16.01
CA LEU A 29 -23.68 0.75 15.02
C LEU A 29 -22.87 -0.43 14.46
N HIS A 30 -21.56 -0.41 14.68
CA HIS A 30 -20.63 -1.41 14.13
C HIS A 30 -19.91 -2.24 15.19
N VAL A 31 -19.98 -1.82 16.47
CA VAL A 31 -19.24 -2.44 17.58
C VAL A 31 -19.61 -3.92 17.74
N ASP A 32 -20.88 -4.28 17.72
CA ASP A 32 -21.28 -5.69 17.90
C ASP A 32 -20.78 -6.60 16.79
N ARG A 33 -20.72 -6.11 15.56
CA ARG A 33 -20.12 -6.83 14.45
C ARG A 33 -18.60 -6.91 14.60
N ALA A 34 -17.96 -5.84 15.06
CA ALA A 34 -16.51 -5.77 15.25
C ALA A 34 -16.03 -6.76 16.32
N LYS A 35 -16.80 -6.98 17.41
CA LYS A 35 -16.47 -7.94 18.47
C LYS A 35 -16.11 -9.33 17.93
N ARG A 36 -16.74 -9.77 16.84
CA ARG A 36 -16.45 -11.06 16.19
C ARG A 36 -15.01 -11.20 15.70
N VAL A 37 -14.41 -10.09 15.28
CA VAL A 37 -13.06 -10.05 14.69
C VAL A 37 -12.03 -9.51 15.68
N THR A 38 -12.47 -8.71 16.65
CA THR A 38 -11.59 -8.08 17.65
C THR A 38 -10.71 -9.11 18.37
N GLY A 39 -11.29 -10.24 18.81
CA GLY A 39 -10.53 -11.29 19.49
C GLY A 39 -9.36 -11.86 18.65
N LYS A 40 -9.47 -11.83 17.32
CA LYS A 40 -8.42 -12.30 16.39
C LYS A 40 -7.41 -11.20 16.03
N VAL A 41 -7.87 -9.95 15.99
CA VAL A 41 -7.06 -8.80 15.58
C VAL A 41 -6.25 -8.24 16.76
N THR A 42 -6.81 -8.26 17.98
CA THR A 42 -6.15 -7.76 19.19
C THR A 42 -4.74 -8.35 19.43
N PRO A 43 -4.53 -9.67 19.38
CA PRO A 43 -3.19 -10.24 19.60
C PRO A 43 -2.17 -9.76 18.56
N LEU A 44 -2.63 -9.57 17.30
CA LEU A 44 -1.77 -9.09 16.22
C LEU A 44 -1.37 -7.62 16.42
N LEU A 45 -2.29 -6.79 16.88
CA LEU A 45 -2.04 -5.37 17.15
C LEU A 45 -1.13 -5.18 18.37
N GLN A 46 -1.34 -5.94 19.44
CA GLN A 46 -0.49 -5.91 20.64
C GLN A 46 0.92 -6.40 20.36
N GLY A 47 1.09 -7.35 19.42
CA GLY A 47 2.40 -7.79 18.94
C GLY A 47 3.18 -6.70 18.18
N VAL A 48 2.50 -5.68 17.65
CA VAL A 48 3.15 -4.53 16.99
C VAL A 48 3.50 -3.44 18.00
N HIS A 49 2.57 -3.10 18.91
CA HIS A 49 2.80 -2.10 19.96
C HIS A 49 1.76 -2.26 21.07
N GLU A 50 2.23 -2.41 22.32
CA GLU A 50 1.36 -2.63 23.50
C GLU A 50 0.40 -1.47 23.81
N GLY A 51 0.71 -0.24 23.39
CA GLY A 51 -0.10 0.95 23.59
C GLY A 51 -1.25 1.15 22.59
N ILE A 52 -1.48 0.22 21.65
CA ILE A 52 -2.59 0.35 20.69
C ILE A 52 -3.91 0.02 21.40
N PRO A 53 -4.91 0.96 21.40
CA PRO A 53 -6.22 0.67 21.94
C PRO A 53 -6.87 -0.51 21.21
N THR A 54 -7.29 -1.51 21.97
CA THR A 54 -7.89 -2.75 21.44
C THR A 54 -9.38 -2.86 21.74
N ASP A 55 -9.97 -1.84 22.34
CA ASP A 55 -11.41 -1.80 22.54
C ASP A 55 -12.15 -1.73 21.19
N PRO A 56 -13.29 -2.41 21.03
CA PRO A 56 -14.01 -2.50 19.77
C PRO A 56 -14.39 -1.15 19.18
N THR A 57 -14.75 -0.17 20.00
CA THR A 57 -15.13 1.17 19.55
C THR A 57 -13.97 1.92 18.91
N SER A 58 -12.82 1.91 19.56
CA SER A 58 -11.60 2.53 19.02
C SER A 58 -11.13 1.84 17.75
N LEU A 59 -11.22 0.51 17.68
CA LEU A 59 -10.88 -0.23 16.46
C LEU A 59 -11.81 0.10 15.29
N VAL A 60 -13.11 0.23 15.55
CA VAL A 60 -14.10 0.67 14.54
C VAL A 60 -13.79 2.08 14.06
N ARG A 61 -13.53 3.03 14.98
CA ARG A 61 -13.15 4.40 14.63
C ARG A 61 -11.85 4.46 13.84
N ALA A 62 -10.83 3.75 14.27
CA ALA A 62 -9.54 3.71 13.58
C ALA A 62 -9.67 3.15 12.15
N ASN A 63 -10.40 2.03 12.00
CA ASN A 63 -10.70 1.45 10.69
C ASN A 63 -11.52 2.41 9.82
N GLY A 64 -12.54 3.06 10.39
CA GLY A 64 -13.36 4.06 9.70
C GLY A 64 -12.56 5.28 9.27
N ALA A 65 -11.69 5.80 10.14
CA ALA A 65 -10.78 6.91 9.81
C ALA A 65 -9.82 6.54 8.69
N ALA A 66 -9.23 5.33 8.72
CA ALA A 66 -8.39 4.82 7.66
C ALA A 66 -9.14 4.68 6.33
N GLN A 67 -10.40 4.22 6.35
CA GLN A 67 -11.26 4.17 5.16
C GLN A 67 -11.58 5.56 4.62
N LEU A 68 -11.96 6.51 5.48
CA LEU A 68 -12.28 7.89 5.09
C LEU A 68 -11.07 8.57 4.46
N LEU A 69 -9.93 8.56 5.14
CA LEU A 69 -8.69 9.18 4.66
C LEU A 69 -8.18 8.50 3.39
N GLY A 70 -8.11 7.18 3.37
CA GLY A 70 -7.70 6.41 2.19
C GLY A 70 -8.62 6.65 1.00
N GLY A 71 -9.94 6.73 1.23
CA GLY A 71 -10.94 7.05 0.22
C GLY A 71 -10.75 8.44 -0.37
N LEU A 72 -10.55 9.47 0.45
CA LEU A 72 -10.28 10.83 0.01
C LEU A 72 -8.96 10.93 -0.79
N LEU A 73 -7.89 10.28 -0.32
CA LEU A 73 -6.62 10.24 -1.04
C LEU A 73 -6.75 9.53 -2.40
N LEU A 74 -7.51 8.44 -2.45
CA LEU A 74 -7.75 7.70 -3.69
C LEU A 74 -8.59 8.55 -4.67
N ALA A 75 -9.67 9.20 -4.20
CA ALA A 75 -10.55 10.06 -5.01
C ALA A 75 -9.78 11.22 -5.62
N THR A 76 -9.01 11.95 -4.82
CA THR A 76 -8.23 13.11 -5.25
C THR A 76 -7.01 12.73 -6.10
N GLY A 77 -6.63 11.45 -6.10
CA GLY A 77 -5.47 10.97 -6.84
C GLY A 77 -4.13 11.21 -6.15
N HIS A 78 -4.14 11.64 -4.89
CA HIS A 78 -2.94 11.78 -4.08
C HIS A 78 -2.61 10.43 -3.42
N PHE A 79 -1.34 10.03 -3.50
CA PHE A 79 -0.88 8.76 -2.92
C PHE A 79 -1.76 7.56 -3.29
N THR A 80 -2.23 7.48 -4.54
CA THR A 80 -3.22 6.48 -4.99
C THR A 80 -2.84 5.03 -4.64
N ARG A 81 -1.57 4.66 -4.80
CA ARG A 81 -1.10 3.30 -4.53
C ARG A 81 -1.13 2.93 -3.04
N PRO A 82 -0.49 3.69 -2.12
CA PRO A 82 -0.58 3.39 -0.69
C PRO A 82 -2.01 3.55 -0.15
N ALA A 83 -2.79 4.51 -0.65
CA ALA A 83 -4.20 4.65 -0.27
C ALA A 83 -5.02 3.41 -0.66
N ALA A 84 -4.86 2.90 -1.88
CA ALA A 84 -5.54 1.69 -2.34
C ALA A 84 -5.10 0.45 -1.54
N ALA A 85 -3.81 0.31 -1.21
CA ALA A 85 -3.31 -0.78 -0.37
C ALA A 85 -3.87 -0.69 1.07
N LEU A 86 -3.91 0.50 1.65
CA LEU A 86 -4.54 0.74 2.95
C LEU A 86 -6.01 0.34 2.94
N LEU A 87 -6.78 0.80 1.94
CA LEU A 87 -8.19 0.45 1.80
C LEU A 87 -8.42 -1.05 1.64
N ALA A 88 -7.59 -1.74 0.86
CA ALA A 88 -7.65 -3.20 0.75
C ALA A 88 -7.42 -3.88 2.12
N GLY A 89 -6.47 -3.39 2.91
CA GLY A 89 -6.23 -3.88 4.26
C GLY A 89 -7.41 -3.66 5.20
N THR A 90 -8.05 -2.47 5.19
CA THR A 90 -9.22 -2.16 6.02
C THR A 90 -10.46 -2.97 5.62
N LEU A 91 -10.55 -3.40 4.36
CA LEU A 91 -11.68 -4.16 3.85
C LEU A 91 -11.69 -5.61 4.37
N VAL A 92 -10.54 -6.18 4.73
CA VAL A 92 -10.45 -7.54 5.28
C VAL A 92 -11.25 -7.67 6.58
N PRO A 93 -10.92 -6.96 7.67
CA PRO A 93 -11.68 -7.06 8.91
C PRO A 93 -13.13 -6.62 8.72
N THR A 94 -13.41 -5.59 7.91
CA THR A 94 -14.77 -5.13 7.63
C THR A 94 -15.63 -6.21 6.97
N THR A 95 -15.05 -6.98 6.04
CA THR A 95 -15.76 -8.06 5.34
C THR A 95 -16.02 -9.24 6.26
N LEU A 96 -15.01 -9.65 7.02
CA LEU A 96 -15.13 -10.77 7.96
C LEU A 96 -16.09 -10.48 9.12
N ALA A 97 -16.07 -9.24 9.64
CA ALA A 97 -16.98 -8.81 10.70
C ALA A 97 -18.42 -8.60 10.21
N GLY A 98 -18.56 -8.02 9.02
CA GLY A 98 -19.85 -7.60 8.49
C GLY A 98 -20.63 -8.68 7.77
N HIS A 99 -19.96 -9.64 7.16
CA HIS A 99 -20.59 -10.60 6.23
C HIS A 99 -20.10 -12.04 6.42
N PRO A 100 -20.19 -12.63 7.65
CA PRO A 100 -19.86 -14.02 7.90
C PRO A 100 -20.99 -14.94 7.41
N PHE A 101 -21.15 -15.12 6.11
CA PHE A 101 -22.26 -15.88 5.51
C PHE A 101 -22.31 -17.33 5.98
N TRP A 102 -21.21 -17.88 6.48
CA TRP A 102 -21.15 -19.24 7.04
C TRP A 102 -21.76 -19.39 8.43
N GLU A 103 -22.07 -18.27 9.12
CA GLU A 103 -22.69 -18.26 10.44
C GLU A 103 -24.22 -18.16 10.39
N HIS A 104 -24.79 -17.91 9.19
CA HIS A 104 -26.24 -17.77 9.02
C HIS A 104 -26.87 -19.10 8.63
N GLU A 105 -27.89 -19.50 9.42
CA GLU A 105 -28.66 -20.75 9.16
C GLU A 105 -29.75 -20.50 8.12
N ASP A 106 -30.42 -19.34 8.16
CA ASP A 106 -31.44 -18.99 7.17
C ASP A 106 -30.84 -18.84 5.76
N PRO A 107 -31.36 -19.59 4.78
CA PRO A 107 -30.85 -19.55 3.41
C PRO A 107 -30.92 -18.17 2.75
N ALA A 108 -31.92 -17.35 3.06
CA ALA A 108 -32.07 -16.01 2.48
C ALA A 108 -31.02 -15.04 3.05
N GLU A 109 -30.82 -15.02 4.38
CA GLU A 109 -29.78 -14.25 5.02
C GLU A 109 -28.40 -14.68 4.58
N ARG A 110 -28.14 -15.98 4.56
CA ARG A 110 -26.87 -16.55 4.08
C ARG A 110 -26.55 -16.09 2.66
N ARG A 111 -27.53 -16.13 1.75
CA ARG A 111 -27.35 -15.66 0.36
C ARG A 111 -27.07 -14.16 0.33
N LEU A 112 -27.77 -13.35 1.10
CA LEU A 112 -27.56 -11.90 1.19
C LEU A 112 -26.14 -11.58 1.64
N HIS A 113 -25.70 -12.18 2.75
CA HIS A 113 -24.33 -12.00 3.27
C HIS A 113 -23.27 -12.51 2.30
N GLN A 114 -23.51 -13.61 1.58
CA GLN A 114 -22.63 -14.13 0.55
C GLN A 114 -22.47 -13.14 -0.61
N ILE A 115 -23.55 -12.52 -1.08
CA ILE A 115 -23.48 -11.47 -2.12
C ILE A 115 -22.65 -10.28 -1.64
N HIS A 116 -22.84 -9.82 -0.41
CA HIS A 116 -22.05 -8.73 0.14
C HIS A 116 -20.57 -9.10 0.28
N PHE A 117 -20.28 -10.32 0.71
CA PHE A 117 -18.92 -10.84 0.79
C PHE A 117 -18.23 -10.83 -0.59
N MET A 118 -18.94 -11.37 -1.62
CA MET A 118 -18.41 -11.39 -3.00
C MET A 118 -18.21 -9.98 -3.58
N LYS A 119 -19.10 -9.03 -3.28
CA LYS A 119 -18.92 -7.62 -3.67
C LYS A 119 -17.65 -7.03 -3.04
N ASN A 120 -17.40 -7.30 -1.77
CA ASN A 120 -16.20 -6.83 -1.09
C ASN A 120 -14.92 -7.46 -1.66
N LEU A 121 -14.96 -8.74 -2.07
CA LEU A 121 -13.85 -9.36 -2.80
C LEU A 121 -13.59 -8.67 -4.15
N GLY A 122 -14.64 -8.31 -4.87
CA GLY A 122 -14.52 -7.55 -6.13
C GLY A 122 -13.91 -6.17 -5.89
N LEU A 123 -14.35 -5.45 -4.84
CA LEU A 123 -13.76 -4.17 -4.43
C LEU A 123 -12.29 -4.32 -4.06
N MET A 124 -11.94 -5.37 -3.31
CA MET A 124 -10.56 -5.68 -2.94
C MET A 124 -9.69 -5.93 -4.18
N GLY A 125 -10.18 -6.70 -5.15
CA GLY A 125 -9.52 -6.89 -6.43
C GLY A 125 -9.25 -5.57 -7.16
N GLY A 126 -10.25 -4.68 -7.23
CA GLY A 126 -10.12 -3.34 -7.80
C GLY A 126 -9.08 -2.48 -7.06
N LEU A 127 -9.05 -2.54 -5.72
CA LEU A 127 -8.05 -1.82 -4.91
C LEU A 127 -6.64 -2.38 -5.11
N LEU A 128 -6.47 -3.68 -5.19
CA LEU A 128 -5.17 -4.31 -5.46
C LEU A 128 -4.65 -3.92 -6.85
N LEU A 129 -5.51 -3.89 -7.86
CA LEU A 129 -5.16 -3.37 -9.19
C LEU A 129 -4.75 -1.89 -9.12
N ALA A 130 -5.50 -1.06 -8.38
CA ALA A 130 -5.15 0.35 -8.18
C ALA A 130 -3.83 0.53 -7.42
N ALA A 131 -3.54 -0.31 -6.43
CA ALA A 131 -2.28 -0.33 -5.70
C ALA A 131 -1.09 -0.77 -6.58
N ALA A 132 -1.32 -1.70 -7.50
CA ALA A 132 -0.32 -2.16 -8.46
C ALA A 132 -0.12 -1.18 -9.64
N ASP A 133 -1.10 -0.33 -9.96
CA ASP A 133 -1.04 0.58 -11.11
C ASP A 133 0.10 1.61 -10.96
N THR A 134 1.09 1.50 -11.80
CA THR A 134 2.23 2.43 -11.86
C THR A 134 1.93 3.70 -12.64
N GLN A 135 0.74 3.85 -13.20
CA GLN A 135 0.31 4.98 -14.04
C GLN A 135 1.25 5.23 -15.25
N GLY A 136 1.88 4.17 -15.76
CA GLY A 136 2.88 4.26 -16.83
C GLY A 136 4.25 4.75 -16.36
N ARG A 137 4.47 4.93 -15.06
CA ARG A 137 5.80 5.22 -14.50
C ARG A 137 6.55 3.91 -14.24
N PRO A 138 7.88 3.90 -14.36
CA PRO A 138 8.66 2.71 -14.04
C PRO A 138 8.40 2.25 -12.60
N SER A 139 8.22 0.94 -12.42
CA SER A 139 7.98 0.35 -11.09
C SER A 139 9.14 0.63 -10.13
N LEU A 140 8.87 0.58 -8.82
CA LEU A 140 9.94 0.75 -7.82
C LEU A 140 11.07 -0.27 -8.04
N GLY A 141 10.75 -1.52 -8.35
CA GLY A 141 11.74 -2.55 -8.67
C GLY A 141 12.60 -2.20 -9.89
N TRP A 142 12.01 -1.63 -10.95
CA TRP A 142 12.75 -1.14 -12.10
C TRP A 142 13.65 0.05 -11.73
N ARG A 143 13.15 1.00 -10.94
CA ARG A 143 13.92 2.17 -10.50
C ARG A 143 15.09 1.79 -9.59
N THR A 144 14.88 0.88 -8.65
CA THR A 144 15.95 0.39 -7.76
C THR A 144 16.99 -0.41 -8.54
N SER A 145 16.58 -1.32 -9.42
CA SER A 145 17.50 -2.09 -10.26
C SER A 145 18.33 -1.19 -11.18
N HIS A 146 17.73 -0.17 -11.79
CA HIS A 146 18.43 0.80 -12.63
C HIS A 146 19.37 1.70 -11.83
N ALA A 147 18.99 2.13 -10.62
CA ALA A 147 19.87 2.89 -9.73
C ALA A 147 21.10 2.07 -9.32
N VAL A 148 20.92 0.81 -8.94
CA VAL A 148 22.02 -0.10 -8.58
C VAL A 148 22.93 -0.37 -9.77
N HIS A 149 22.38 -0.67 -10.94
CA HIS A 149 23.17 -0.90 -12.16
C HIS A 149 23.89 0.37 -12.63
N GLY A 150 23.22 1.52 -12.56
CA GLY A 150 23.81 2.82 -12.85
C GLY A 150 24.96 3.17 -11.91
N GLY A 151 24.78 2.95 -10.60
CA GLY A 151 25.82 3.11 -9.59
C GLY A 151 27.06 2.24 -9.86
N ARG A 152 26.84 0.94 -10.09
CA ARG A 152 27.94 0.00 -10.45
C ARG A 152 28.69 0.43 -11.70
N ARG A 153 28.00 0.92 -12.72
CA ARG A 153 28.65 1.43 -13.95
C ARG A 153 29.48 2.68 -13.68
N ARG A 154 29.01 3.61 -12.85
CA ARG A 154 29.75 4.82 -12.44
C ARG A 154 31.01 4.45 -11.65
N VAL A 155 30.92 3.57 -10.67
CA VAL A 155 32.08 3.09 -9.89
C VAL A 155 33.09 2.41 -10.80
N ARG A 156 32.66 1.52 -11.70
CA ARG A 156 33.58 0.86 -12.66
C ARG A 156 34.28 1.85 -13.60
N ARG A 157 33.59 2.91 -14.03
CA ARG A 157 34.20 3.97 -14.84
C ARG A 157 35.23 4.75 -14.03
N ALA A 158 34.88 5.17 -12.82
CA ALA A 158 35.80 5.89 -11.92
C ALA A 158 37.07 5.09 -11.62
N VAL A 159 36.93 3.79 -11.31
CA VAL A 159 38.08 2.90 -11.08
C VAL A 159 38.93 2.75 -12.35
N ARG A 160 38.32 2.66 -13.53
CA ARG A 160 39.06 2.57 -14.79
C ARG A 160 39.81 3.87 -15.10
N SER A 161 39.20 5.05 -14.91
CA SER A 161 39.87 6.33 -15.10
C SER A 161 41.02 6.48 -14.12
N ALA A 162 40.81 6.25 -12.81
CA ALA A 162 41.88 6.32 -11.82
C ALA A 162 43.08 5.39 -12.14
N ARG A 163 42.80 4.15 -12.60
CA ARG A 163 43.86 3.25 -13.02
C ARG A 163 44.61 3.73 -14.27
N ARG A 164 43.90 4.37 -15.23
CA ARG A 164 44.49 4.95 -16.40
C ARG A 164 45.41 6.14 -16.03
N ASP A 165 44.89 7.02 -15.20
CA ASP A 165 45.60 8.22 -14.73
C ASP A 165 46.87 7.84 -13.96
N ALA A 166 46.77 6.86 -13.06
CA ALA A 166 47.89 6.30 -12.32
C ALA A 166 48.96 5.71 -13.27
N ARG A 167 48.54 4.98 -14.32
CA ARG A 167 49.49 4.44 -15.32
C ARG A 167 50.19 5.54 -16.15
N ILE A 168 49.47 6.61 -16.48
CA ILE A 168 50.03 7.76 -17.19
C ILE A 168 51.05 8.46 -16.28
N ALA A 169 50.71 8.72 -15.01
CA ALA A 169 51.60 9.33 -14.04
C ALA A 169 52.91 8.52 -13.83
N VAL A 170 52.80 7.21 -13.71
CA VAL A 170 53.97 6.32 -13.59
C VAL A 170 54.85 6.37 -14.84
N ARG A 171 54.23 6.35 -16.04
CA ARG A 171 54.97 6.43 -17.29
C ARG A 171 55.66 7.78 -17.49
N SER A 172 54.97 8.88 -17.16
CA SER A 172 55.55 10.24 -17.25
C SER A 172 56.73 10.42 -16.29
N ALA A 173 56.60 9.92 -15.06
CA ALA A 173 57.67 9.94 -14.07
C ALA A 173 58.89 9.09 -14.49
N ALA A 174 58.64 7.94 -15.11
CA ALA A 174 59.72 7.09 -15.66
C ALA A 174 60.40 7.71 -16.88
N ALA A 175 59.65 8.43 -17.72
CA ALA A 175 60.21 9.16 -18.85
C ALA A 175 61.06 10.36 -18.38
N ALA A 176 60.59 11.11 -17.41
CA ALA A 176 61.35 12.25 -16.83
C ALA A 176 62.68 11.85 -16.23
N ARG A 177 62.79 10.64 -15.66
CA ARG A 177 64.06 10.12 -15.09
C ARG A 177 65.07 9.69 -16.19
N LYS A 178 64.67 9.57 -17.44
CA LYS A 178 65.55 9.16 -18.54
C LYS A 178 66.07 10.32 -19.39
N LEU A 179 65.68 11.55 -19.10
CA LEU A 179 66.21 12.74 -19.77
C LEU A 179 67.55 13.11 -19.13
N PRO A 180 68.67 13.13 -19.92
CA PRO A 180 69.94 13.61 -19.43
C PRO A 180 69.80 15.12 -19.16
N GLY A 181 70.37 15.61 -18.05
CA GLY A 181 70.49 17.02 -17.76
C GLY A 181 71.58 17.67 -18.63
#